data_8f943a4d8a9bd05c942f17e1246fb91f
#
_entry.id   8f943a4d8a9bd05c942f17e1246fb91f
#
_cell.length_a   1.000
_cell.length_b   1.000
_cell.length_c   1.000
_cell.angle_alpha   90.00
_cell.angle_beta   90.00
_cell.angle_gamma   90.00
#
_symmetry.space_group_name_H-M   'P 1'
#
loop_
_entity.id
_entity.type
_entity.pdbx_description
1 polymer ?
#
loop_
_entity_poly.entity_id
_entity_poly.type
_entity_poly.pdbx_seq_one_letter_code
_entity_poly.pdbx_strand_id
1 'polypeptide(L)'
;KMDLVDFDKQIFDKIVADYKAFVKSLNIPDITYIPLSALDGDNVVDKSDRTPWYEGPSLLDFLETVPIDQDRNFEDFRYPVQYVLRPNLDFRGFCGKVSSGIIRKGDTVMALPSRKTSKVKSIVTYDGELDYAFPPQCVTITLEDEIDVSRGEMLVHPDNLPMEDRNFESMLVWMDEEPMDMSKQFYIKHTTNLTRARVDSIRYKVNVNTMEQLSVENGQLTADSLPMKLNEIARVVFTTGKELFFDPYQKNKQTGAFILIDPITNNTSAVGMIIDRVDAKDMVTEDALAVLNLPELGIGEEHYEAIRTVCEELGRQGVPVKCITEKK
;
A
#
# COMPACT_ATOMS: atom_id res chain seq x y z
N LYS A 1 3.28 24.60 20.68
CA LYS A 1 4.26 25.38 21.49
C LYS A 1 3.85 26.84 21.54
N MET A 2 2.60 27.10 21.94
CA MET A 2 2.03 28.46 22.03
C MET A 2 2.73 29.31 23.10
N ASP A 3 3.29 28.66 24.10
CA ASP A 3 4.16 29.26 25.14
C ASP A 3 5.34 30.05 24.58
N LEU A 4 5.90 29.65 23.44
CA LEU A 4 7.02 30.33 22.79
C LEU A 4 6.64 31.63 22.06
N VAL A 5 5.37 31.85 21.85
CA VAL A 5 4.82 32.98 21.07
C VAL A 5 3.72 33.72 21.84
N ASP A 6 3.75 33.67 23.17
CA ASP A 6 2.82 34.36 24.09
C ASP A 6 1.33 34.15 23.71
N PHE A 7 0.99 32.96 23.21
CA PHE A 7 -0.37 32.59 22.78
C PHE A 7 -1.00 33.50 21.73
N ASP A 8 -0.15 34.13 20.88
CA ASP A 8 -0.58 35.05 19.83
C ASP A 8 -1.42 34.36 18.76
N LYS A 9 -2.69 34.84 18.62
CA LYS A 9 -3.63 34.36 17.61
C LYS A 9 -3.11 34.56 16.18
N GLN A 10 -2.44 35.67 15.88
CA GLN A 10 -2.01 35.98 14.52
C GLN A 10 -0.94 35.01 14.04
N ILE A 11 -0.05 34.62 14.93
CA ILE A 11 1.00 33.61 14.65
C ILE A 11 0.34 32.24 14.40
N PHE A 12 -0.64 31.87 15.23
CA PHE A 12 -1.38 30.62 15.02
C PHE A 12 -2.13 30.62 13.67
N ASP A 13 -2.88 31.69 13.38
CA ASP A 13 -3.62 31.82 12.12
C ASP A 13 -2.69 31.76 10.89
N LYS A 14 -1.52 32.36 10.97
CA LYS A 14 -0.50 32.29 9.92
C LYS A 14 -0.02 30.86 9.71
N ILE A 15 0.33 30.15 10.77
CA ILE A 15 0.76 28.73 10.69
C ILE A 15 -0.36 27.87 10.07
N VAL A 16 -1.61 28.08 10.49
CA VAL A 16 -2.76 27.37 9.92
C VAL A 16 -2.91 27.66 8.42
N ALA A 17 -2.74 28.92 7.99
CA ALA A 17 -2.83 29.30 6.59
C ALA A 17 -1.72 28.68 5.75
N ASP A 18 -0.46 28.75 6.24
CA ASP A 18 0.71 28.16 5.57
C ASP A 18 0.55 26.62 5.45
N TYR A 19 0.10 25.98 6.53
CA TYR A 19 -0.13 24.53 6.54
C TYR A 19 -1.28 24.12 5.61
N LYS A 20 -2.39 24.88 5.59
CA LYS A 20 -3.51 24.65 4.65
C LYS A 20 -3.07 24.76 3.18
N ALA A 21 -2.19 25.71 2.88
CA ALA A 21 -1.63 25.84 1.53
C ALA A 21 -0.76 24.64 1.15
N PHE A 22 0.07 24.18 2.08
CA PHE A 22 0.93 23.01 1.89
C PHE A 22 0.13 21.72 1.67
N VAL A 23 -0.85 21.42 2.51
CA VAL A 23 -1.60 20.14 2.46
C VAL A 23 -2.65 20.09 1.36
N LYS A 24 -2.92 21.20 0.69
CA LYS A 24 -3.91 21.26 -0.41
C LYS A 24 -3.60 20.27 -1.55
N SER A 25 -2.31 20.00 -1.79
CA SER A 25 -1.86 19.03 -2.80
C SER A 25 -1.86 17.58 -2.30
N LEU A 26 -2.01 17.34 -0.99
CA LEU A 26 -1.89 16.02 -0.38
C LEU A 26 -3.22 15.26 -0.24
N ASN A 27 -4.34 15.89 -0.64
CA ASN A 27 -5.68 15.27 -0.59
C ASN A 27 -6.06 14.73 0.81
N ILE A 28 -5.68 15.45 1.89
CA ILE A 28 -6.00 15.06 3.26
C ILE A 28 -7.44 15.48 3.55
N PRO A 29 -8.35 14.55 3.89
CA PRO A 29 -9.78 14.84 3.95
C PRO A 29 -10.17 15.71 5.14
N ASP A 30 -9.48 15.60 6.27
CA ASP A 30 -9.81 16.29 7.50
C ASP A 30 -8.57 16.67 8.30
N ILE A 31 -8.52 17.91 8.79
CA ILE A 31 -7.40 18.46 9.56
C ILE A 31 -7.93 19.37 10.65
N THR A 32 -7.64 19.01 11.89
CA THR A 32 -8.02 19.82 13.06
C THR A 32 -6.78 20.53 13.62
N TYR A 33 -6.89 21.83 13.85
CA TYR A 33 -5.80 22.67 14.35
C TYR A 33 -6.08 23.06 15.81
N ILE A 34 -5.21 22.69 16.72
CA ILE A 34 -5.35 22.95 18.16
C ILE A 34 -4.15 23.78 18.65
N PRO A 35 -4.35 25.02 19.12
CA PRO A 35 -3.28 25.81 19.70
C PRO A 35 -2.97 25.29 21.12
N LEU A 36 -1.82 24.65 21.32
CA LEU A 36 -1.49 24.07 22.61
C LEU A 36 -0.08 24.43 23.11
N SER A 37 0.09 24.40 24.43
CA SER A 37 1.40 24.27 25.10
C SER A 37 1.43 22.94 25.85
N ALA A 38 2.28 22.02 25.37
CA ALA A 38 2.47 20.73 26.06
C ALA A 38 3.26 20.92 27.36
N LEU A 39 4.07 21.98 27.49
CA LEU A 39 4.85 22.28 28.69
C LEU A 39 3.94 22.75 29.84
N ASP A 40 3.04 23.68 29.54
CA ASP A 40 2.17 24.31 30.51
C ASP A 40 0.80 23.60 30.66
N GLY A 41 0.48 22.69 29.74
CA GLY A 41 -0.78 21.95 29.71
C GLY A 41 -1.96 22.67 29.04
N ASP A 42 -1.73 23.83 28.41
CA ASP A 42 -2.80 24.60 27.76
C ASP A 42 -3.40 23.85 26.58
N ASN A 43 -4.72 23.72 26.56
CA ASN A 43 -5.51 22.99 25.56
C ASN A 43 -5.09 21.51 25.38
N VAL A 44 -4.40 20.92 26.36
CA VAL A 44 -4.04 19.48 26.32
C VAL A 44 -5.19 18.66 26.91
N VAL A 45 -5.54 18.86 28.17
CA VAL A 45 -6.67 18.21 28.85
C VAL A 45 -7.87 19.14 28.86
N ASP A 46 -7.69 20.33 29.44
CA ASP A 46 -8.70 21.37 29.55
C ASP A 46 -8.42 22.52 28.59
N LYS A 47 -9.48 23.29 28.27
CA LYS A 47 -9.33 24.53 27.49
C LYS A 47 -8.58 25.58 28.29
N SER A 48 -7.67 26.30 27.60
CA SER A 48 -6.83 27.32 28.22
C SER A 48 -7.50 28.70 28.24
N ASP A 49 -7.43 29.37 29.35
CA ASP A 49 -7.84 30.78 29.49
C ASP A 49 -6.88 31.74 28.72
N ARG A 50 -5.68 31.27 28.38
CA ARG A 50 -4.70 32.04 27.61
C ARG A 50 -5.01 32.09 26.09
N THR A 51 -5.94 31.23 25.65
CA THR A 51 -6.43 31.20 24.25
C THR A 51 -7.95 31.45 24.16
N PRO A 52 -8.47 32.56 24.69
CA PRO A 52 -9.91 32.81 24.70
C PRO A 52 -10.55 32.95 23.31
N TRP A 53 -9.72 33.14 22.30
CA TRP A 53 -10.09 33.21 20.90
C TRP A 53 -10.26 31.83 20.23
N TYR A 54 -9.90 30.75 20.93
CA TYR A 54 -10.02 29.40 20.41
C TYR A 54 -11.29 28.72 20.94
N GLU A 55 -12.19 28.38 20.04
CA GLU A 55 -13.48 27.76 20.39
C GLU A 55 -13.49 26.23 20.21
N GLY A 56 -12.43 25.64 19.60
CA GLY A 56 -12.33 24.20 19.34
C GLY A 56 -12.17 23.35 20.61
N PRO A 57 -12.07 22.02 20.49
CA PRO A 57 -11.85 21.09 21.59
C PRO A 57 -10.43 21.18 22.14
N SER A 58 -10.21 20.69 23.38
CA SER A 58 -8.87 20.35 23.84
C SER A 58 -8.33 19.14 23.08
N LEU A 59 -7.03 18.85 23.19
CA LEU A 59 -6.43 17.70 22.51
C LEU A 59 -7.05 16.38 23.00
N LEU A 60 -7.25 16.23 24.33
CA LEU A 60 -7.85 15.02 24.89
C LEU A 60 -9.29 14.85 24.43
N ASP A 61 -10.09 15.91 24.53
CA ASP A 61 -11.50 15.92 24.09
C ASP A 61 -11.61 15.55 22.60
N PHE A 62 -10.72 16.08 21.74
CA PHE A 62 -10.66 15.70 20.34
C PHE A 62 -10.32 14.21 20.15
N LEU A 63 -9.31 13.68 20.87
CA LEU A 63 -8.90 12.29 20.75
C LEU A 63 -9.99 11.30 21.24
N GLU A 64 -10.79 11.69 22.24
CA GLU A 64 -11.90 10.88 22.75
C GLU A 64 -13.14 10.90 21.83
N THR A 65 -13.31 11.95 21.05
CA THR A 65 -14.52 12.18 20.24
C THR A 65 -14.32 11.97 18.75
N VAL A 66 -13.07 11.98 18.24
CA VAL A 66 -12.79 11.80 16.82
C VAL A 66 -13.28 10.43 16.32
N PRO A 67 -14.05 10.37 15.23
CA PRO A 67 -14.45 9.11 14.63
C PRO A 67 -13.23 8.36 14.06
N ILE A 68 -12.98 7.14 14.54
CA ILE A 68 -11.79 6.34 14.19
C ILE A 68 -12.04 5.25 13.14
N ASP A 69 -13.26 5.13 12.65
CA ASP A 69 -13.72 4.07 11.73
C ASP A 69 -14.01 4.55 10.31
N GLN A 70 -14.01 5.86 10.07
CA GLN A 70 -14.36 6.45 8.77
C GLN A 70 -13.34 6.14 7.65
N ASP A 71 -12.12 5.76 7.98
CA ASP A 71 -11.05 5.45 7.02
C ASP A 71 -10.90 3.94 6.75
N ARG A 72 -11.82 3.10 7.28
CA ARG A 72 -11.78 1.66 7.09
C ARG A 72 -12.55 1.25 5.85
N ASN A 73 -11.93 0.40 5.05
CA ASN A 73 -12.60 -0.24 3.93
C ASN A 73 -13.41 -1.45 4.44
N PHE A 74 -14.73 -1.36 4.39
CA PHE A 74 -15.66 -2.42 4.78
C PHE A 74 -16.20 -3.23 3.58
N GLU A 75 -15.81 -2.89 2.35
CA GLU A 75 -16.31 -3.50 1.12
C GLU A 75 -15.40 -4.62 0.61
N ASP A 76 -14.10 -4.34 0.48
CA ASP A 76 -13.15 -5.26 -0.11
C ASP A 76 -12.63 -6.24 0.94
N PHE A 77 -13.15 -7.45 1.00
CA PHE A 77 -12.67 -8.44 1.96
C PHE A 77 -11.25 -8.90 1.64
N ARG A 78 -10.34 -8.67 2.60
CA ARG A 78 -8.93 -9.07 2.55
C ARG A 78 -8.53 -9.69 3.87
N TYR A 79 -8.14 -10.94 3.82
CA TYR A 79 -7.74 -11.71 5.00
C TYR A 79 -6.41 -12.42 4.77
N PRO A 80 -5.28 -11.76 5.03
CA PRO A 80 -3.95 -12.37 4.98
C PRO A 80 -3.81 -13.43 6.07
N VAL A 81 -3.49 -14.68 5.67
CA VAL A 81 -3.32 -15.78 6.60
C VAL A 81 -1.96 -15.66 7.29
N GLN A 82 -1.98 -15.52 8.62
CA GLN A 82 -0.80 -15.39 9.47
C GLN A 82 -0.29 -16.74 9.97
N TYR A 83 -1.21 -17.65 10.30
CA TYR A 83 -0.90 -18.94 10.89
C TYR A 83 -1.99 -19.95 10.57
N VAL A 84 -1.62 -21.22 10.39
CA VAL A 84 -2.59 -22.32 10.22
C VAL A 84 -2.60 -23.12 11.50
N LEU A 85 -3.73 -23.11 12.21
CA LEU A 85 -3.94 -23.81 13.46
C LEU A 85 -4.54 -25.20 13.18
N ARG A 86 -3.84 -26.24 13.56
CA ARG A 86 -4.29 -27.64 13.39
C ARG A 86 -3.99 -28.44 14.66
N PRO A 87 -4.76 -28.25 15.75
CA PRO A 87 -4.53 -28.91 17.02
C PRO A 87 -4.84 -30.40 16.97
N ASN A 88 -5.72 -30.84 16.07
CA ASN A 88 -6.12 -32.24 15.84
C ASN A 88 -6.53 -32.42 14.36
N LEU A 89 -6.96 -33.64 14.01
CA LEU A 89 -7.33 -33.98 12.61
C LEU A 89 -8.67 -33.37 12.18
N ASP A 90 -9.55 -33.05 13.15
CA ASP A 90 -10.91 -32.57 12.85
C ASP A 90 -11.02 -31.03 12.78
N PHE A 91 -9.95 -30.30 13.15
CA PHE A 91 -9.92 -28.85 13.15
C PHE A 91 -8.76 -28.31 12.30
N ARG A 92 -9.11 -27.51 11.31
CA ARG A 92 -8.16 -26.70 10.53
C ARG A 92 -8.65 -25.26 10.47
N GLY A 93 -7.94 -24.38 11.18
CA GLY A 93 -8.27 -22.97 11.28
C GLY A 93 -7.19 -22.08 10.65
N PHE A 94 -7.61 -21.09 9.91
CA PHE A 94 -6.74 -20.09 9.31
C PHE A 94 -6.79 -18.84 10.18
N CYS A 95 -5.72 -18.59 10.92
CA CYS A 95 -5.62 -17.46 11.84
C CYS A 95 -5.07 -16.25 11.10
N GLY A 96 -5.69 -15.08 11.30
CA GLY A 96 -5.27 -13.84 10.70
C GLY A 96 -6.01 -12.64 11.26
N LYS A 97 -5.73 -11.48 10.69
CA LYS A 97 -6.42 -10.24 10.95
C LYS A 97 -7.26 -9.88 9.75
N VAL A 98 -8.53 -9.55 9.94
CA VAL A 98 -9.36 -8.96 8.89
C VAL A 98 -8.75 -7.61 8.55
N SER A 99 -8.11 -7.51 7.39
CA SER A 99 -7.44 -6.28 6.93
C SER A 99 -8.45 -5.28 6.38
N SER A 100 -9.45 -5.76 5.66
CA SER A 100 -10.58 -4.97 5.16
C SER A 100 -11.77 -5.86 4.84
N GLY A 101 -12.92 -5.24 4.58
CA GLY A 101 -14.17 -5.91 4.27
C GLY A 101 -14.82 -6.61 5.46
N ILE A 102 -15.96 -7.20 5.23
CA ILE A 102 -16.72 -7.97 6.22
C ILE A 102 -16.80 -9.41 5.73
N ILE A 103 -16.62 -10.37 6.63
CA ILE A 103 -16.81 -11.80 6.35
C ILE A 103 -17.87 -12.36 7.26
N ARG A 104 -18.74 -13.20 6.72
CA ARG A 104 -19.83 -13.86 7.45
C ARG A 104 -19.71 -15.38 7.36
N LYS A 105 -20.25 -16.05 8.36
CA LYS A 105 -20.42 -17.51 8.30
C LYS A 105 -21.31 -17.88 7.09
N GLY A 106 -20.85 -18.84 6.29
CA GLY A 106 -21.52 -19.28 5.05
C GLY A 106 -21.08 -18.52 3.78
N ASP A 107 -20.34 -17.41 3.91
CA ASP A 107 -19.80 -16.71 2.74
C ASP A 107 -18.84 -17.61 1.95
N THR A 108 -18.85 -17.46 0.63
CA THR A 108 -17.86 -18.13 -0.23
C THR A 108 -16.59 -17.29 -0.25
N VAL A 109 -15.45 -17.93 0.02
CA VAL A 109 -14.13 -17.32 -0.07
C VAL A 109 -13.25 -18.06 -1.08
N MET A 110 -12.32 -17.33 -1.65
CA MET A 110 -11.28 -17.84 -2.55
C MET A 110 -9.92 -17.70 -1.88
N ALA A 111 -9.11 -18.73 -1.93
CA ALA A 111 -7.71 -18.70 -1.48
C ALA A 111 -6.81 -18.30 -2.64
N LEU A 112 -5.97 -17.28 -2.45
CA LEU A 112 -4.96 -16.84 -3.40
C LEU A 112 -3.58 -17.30 -2.93
N PRO A 113 -2.73 -17.82 -3.84
CA PRO A 113 -2.81 -17.84 -5.30
C PRO A 113 -3.60 -19.01 -5.91
N SER A 114 -3.98 -20.02 -5.13
CA SER A 114 -4.52 -21.29 -5.66
C SER A 114 -5.86 -21.14 -6.38
N ARG A 115 -6.58 -20.04 -6.15
CA ARG A 115 -7.93 -19.72 -6.65
C ARG A 115 -9.01 -20.78 -6.30
N LYS A 116 -8.69 -21.67 -5.33
CA LYS A 116 -9.67 -22.63 -4.80
C LYS A 116 -10.69 -21.90 -3.93
N THR A 117 -11.94 -22.28 -4.06
CA THR A 117 -13.04 -21.69 -3.30
C THR A 117 -13.57 -22.67 -2.27
N SER A 118 -14.05 -22.15 -1.15
CA SER A 118 -14.79 -22.89 -0.12
C SER A 118 -15.71 -21.94 0.62
N LYS A 119 -16.62 -22.48 1.44
CA LYS A 119 -17.46 -21.68 2.32
C LYS A 119 -16.89 -21.57 3.71
N VAL A 120 -17.11 -20.43 4.33
CA VAL A 120 -16.78 -20.20 5.74
C VAL A 120 -17.68 -21.06 6.62
N LYS A 121 -17.11 -22.04 7.29
CA LYS A 121 -17.79 -22.93 8.22
C LYS A 121 -18.06 -22.25 9.57
N SER A 122 -17.00 -21.63 10.14
CA SER A 122 -17.11 -20.86 11.37
C SER A 122 -16.05 -19.76 11.43
N ILE A 123 -16.32 -18.74 12.24
CA ILE A 123 -15.40 -17.66 12.60
C ILE A 123 -15.20 -17.73 14.10
N VAL A 124 -13.99 -18.04 14.54
CA VAL A 124 -13.70 -18.37 15.93
C VAL A 124 -12.77 -17.33 16.56
N THR A 125 -13.09 -16.92 17.78
CA THR A 125 -12.23 -16.11 18.65
C THR A 125 -11.97 -16.86 19.96
N TYR A 126 -11.19 -16.25 20.86
CA TYR A 126 -11.00 -16.81 22.20
C TYR A 126 -12.33 -16.91 22.99
N ASP A 127 -13.22 -15.95 22.79
CA ASP A 127 -14.51 -15.86 23.51
C ASP A 127 -15.62 -16.70 22.88
N GLY A 128 -15.36 -17.36 21.75
CA GLY A 128 -16.32 -18.21 21.04
C GLY A 128 -16.46 -17.94 19.56
N GLU A 129 -17.53 -18.45 18.97
CA GLU A 129 -17.85 -18.26 17.55
C GLU A 129 -18.57 -16.92 17.34
N LEU A 130 -18.28 -16.30 16.17
CA LEU A 130 -18.94 -15.11 15.67
C LEU A 130 -19.73 -15.42 14.39
N ASP A 131 -20.82 -14.69 14.18
CA ASP A 131 -21.57 -14.76 12.93
C ASP A 131 -20.87 -14.01 11.79
N TYR A 132 -20.12 -12.95 12.13
CA TYR A 132 -19.35 -12.16 11.19
C TYR A 132 -18.10 -11.53 11.85
N ALA A 133 -17.14 -11.15 11.03
CA ALA A 133 -15.97 -10.39 11.46
C ALA A 133 -15.67 -9.23 10.49
N PHE A 134 -15.03 -8.18 11.03
CA PHE A 134 -14.71 -6.95 10.33
C PHE A 134 -13.34 -6.40 10.76
N PRO A 135 -12.77 -5.43 10.04
CA PRO A 135 -11.48 -4.82 10.39
C PRO A 135 -11.55 -4.07 11.74
N PRO A 136 -10.55 -4.17 12.60
CA PRO A 136 -9.31 -4.93 12.51
C PRO A 136 -9.31 -6.22 13.33
N GLN A 137 -10.43 -6.93 13.44
CA GLN A 137 -10.54 -8.11 14.29
C GLN A 137 -9.55 -9.21 13.89
N CYS A 138 -8.92 -9.82 14.90
CA CYS A 138 -8.12 -11.01 14.76
C CYS A 138 -8.99 -12.23 15.04
N VAL A 139 -9.17 -13.09 14.05
CA VAL A 139 -10.06 -14.24 14.12
C VAL A 139 -9.41 -15.50 13.53
N THR A 140 -10.02 -16.63 13.75
CA THR A 140 -9.68 -17.90 13.09
C THR A 140 -10.84 -18.30 12.20
N ILE A 141 -10.63 -18.41 10.89
CA ILE A 141 -11.63 -18.85 9.94
C ILE A 141 -11.44 -20.34 9.67
N THR A 142 -12.51 -21.12 9.77
CA THR A 142 -12.56 -22.51 9.31
C THR A 142 -13.39 -22.60 8.04
N LEU A 143 -13.03 -23.53 7.16
CA LEU A 143 -13.69 -23.73 5.87
C LEU A 143 -14.45 -25.07 5.85
N GLU A 144 -15.45 -25.19 4.98
CA GLU A 144 -16.21 -26.42 4.81
C GLU A 144 -15.38 -27.50 4.11
N ASP A 145 -14.57 -27.07 3.09
CA ASP A 145 -13.74 -27.97 2.32
C ASP A 145 -12.28 -27.91 2.81
N GLU A 146 -11.58 -29.04 2.68
CA GLU A 146 -10.14 -29.10 2.95
C GLU A 146 -9.33 -28.55 1.78
N ILE A 147 -9.30 -27.22 1.63
CA ILE A 147 -8.40 -26.55 0.70
C ILE A 147 -7.07 -26.24 1.36
N ASP A 148 -5.99 -26.29 0.58
CA ASP A 148 -4.66 -25.97 1.10
C ASP A 148 -4.43 -24.47 1.06
N VAL A 149 -4.20 -23.90 2.25
CA VAL A 149 -3.91 -22.47 2.45
C VAL A 149 -2.80 -22.36 3.48
N SER A 150 -1.81 -21.54 3.18
CA SER A 150 -0.61 -21.38 4.00
C SER A 150 -0.43 -19.94 4.47
N ARG A 151 0.49 -19.73 5.42
CA ARG A 151 0.93 -18.40 5.81
C ARG A 151 1.47 -17.63 4.60
N GLY A 152 1.08 -16.39 4.45
CA GLY A 152 1.45 -15.52 3.33
C GLY A 152 0.43 -15.51 2.19
N GLU A 153 -0.51 -16.46 2.21
CA GLU A 153 -1.63 -16.50 1.29
C GLU A 153 -2.79 -15.64 1.81
N MET A 154 -3.79 -15.39 0.96
CA MET A 154 -4.89 -14.49 1.28
C MET A 154 -6.24 -15.12 0.96
N LEU A 155 -7.21 -14.99 1.88
CA LEU A 155 -8.62 -15.28 1.60
C LEU A 155 -9.31 -13.99 1.17
N VAL A 156 -10.09 -14.08 0.11
CA VAL A 156 -10.84 -12.96 -0.50
C VAL A 156 -12.22 -13.42 -0.94
N HIS A 157 -13.14 -12.50 -1.24
CA HIS A 157 -14.37 -12.84 -1.95
C HIS A 157 -14.07 -13.10 -3.44
N PRO A 158 -14.66 -14.13 -4.07
CA PRO A 158 -14.35 -14.52 -5.45
C PRO A 158 -14.67 -13.45 -6.51
N ASP A 159 -15.64 -12.60 -6.23
CA ASP A 159 -16.14 -11.52 -7.07
C ASP A 159 -15.45 -10.17 -6.82
N ASN A 160 -14.54 -10.11 -5.84
CA ASN A 160 -13.80 -8.90 -5.48
C ASN A 160 -12.33 -9.23 -5.17
N LEU A 161 -11.54 -9.38 -6.24
CA LEU A 161 -10.13 -9.75 -6.13
C LEU A 161 -9.22 -8.53 -5.96
N PRO A 162 -8.14 -8.65 -5.19
CA PRO A 162 -7.06 -7.66 -5.19
C PRO A 162 -6.32 -7.67 -6.54
N MET A 163 -5.47 -6.70 -6.75
CA MET A 163 -4.47 -6.76 -7.81
C MET A 163 -3.48 -7.87 -7.53
N GLU A 164 -3.05 -8.56 -8.59
CA GLU A 164 -2.06 -9.64 -8.56
C GLU A 164 -0.96 -9.31 -9.54
N ASP A 165 0.26 -9.06 -9.05
CA ASP A 165 1.41 -8.79 -9.91
C ASP A 165 2.73 -8.98 -9.16
N ARG A 166 3.82 -9.17 -9.90
CA ARG A 166 5.21 -9.14 -9.41
C ARG A 166 5.83 -7.77 -9.56
N ASN A 167 5.26 -6.95 -10.44
CA ASN A 167 5.76 -5.65 -10.83
C ASN A 167 4.77 -4.58 -10.42
N PHE A 168 5.21 -3.65 -9.59
CA PHE A 168 4.35 -2.59 -9.12
C PHE A 168 5.13 -1.30 -8.86
N GLU A 169 4.42 -0.20 -8.81
CA GLU A 169 4.94 1.10 -8.45
C GLU A 169 4.50 1.49 -7.04
N SER A 170 5.39 2.13 -6.32
CA SER A 170 5.10 2.64 -4.99
C SER A 170 5.76 3.98 -4.71
N MET A 171 5.17 4.73 -3.78
CA MET A 171 5.93 5.75 -3.07
C MET A 171 6.74 5.05 -1.98
N LEU A 172 8.04 5.31 -1.97
CA LEU A 172 9.00 4.73 -1.03
C LEU A 172 9.63 5.84 -0.19
N VAL A 173 9.74 5.59 1.11
CA VAL A 173 10.50 6.43 2.05
C VAL A 173 11.70 5.62 2.50
N TRP A 174 12.91 6.14 2.26
CA TRP A 174 14.14 5.49 2.68
C TRP A 174 14.45 5.83 4.15
N MET A 175 14.69 4.82 4.97
CA MET A 175 14.84 4.96 6.42
C MET A 175 16.22 4.52 6.92
N ASP A 176 17.07 4.00 6.05
CA ASP A 176 18.42 3.56 6.40
C ASP A 176 19.40 4.73 6.33
N GLU A 177 20.42 4.73 7.20
CA GLU A 177 21.50 5.72 7.17
C GLU A 177 22.39 5.52 5.94
N GLU A 178 22.57 4.25 5.52
CA GLU A 178 23.28 3.93 4.29
C GLU A 178 22.42 4.24 3.07
N PRO A 179 22.97 4.87 2.03
CA PRO A 179 22.25 5.11 0.79
C PRO A 179 21.78 3.79 0.15
N MET A 180 20.66 3.87 -0.57
CA MET A 180 20.13 2.73 -1.28
C MET A 180 21.13 2.19 -2.31
N ASP A 181 21.46 0.91 -2.22
CA ASP A 181 22.17 0.18 -3.28
C ASP A 181 21.15 -0.40 -4.28
N MET A 182 21.10 0.16 -5.49
CA MET A 182 20.19 -0.25 -6.56
C MET A 182 20.45 -1.67 -7.08
N SER A 183 21.68 -2.20 -6.86
CA SER A 183 22.04 -3.58 -7.26
C SER A 183 21.61 -4.63 -6.24
N LYS A 184 21.26 -4.21 -5.03
CA LYS A 184 20.94 -5.08 -3.91
C LYS A 184 19.50 -5.59 -4.00
N GLN A 185 19.33 -6.87 -3.65
CA GLN A 185 18.00 -7.44 -3.40
C GLN A 185 17.65 -7.29 -1.92
N PHE A 186 16.44 -6.80 -1.65
CA PHE A 186 15.88 -6.69 -0.31
C PHE A 186 14.86 -7.80 -0.07
N TYR A 187 14.56 -8.09 1.19
CA TYR A 187 13.30 -8.74 1.51
C TYR A 187 12.19 -7.70 1.55
N ILE A 188 11.09 -7.98 0.86
CA ILE A 188 9.83 -7.25 1.00
C ILE A 188 8.90 -8.03 1.92
N LYS A 189 8.42 -7.38 2.97
CA LYS A 189 7.35 -7.90 3.81
C LYS A 189 6.07 -7.12 3.53
N HIS A 190 5.16 -7.82 2.87
CA HIS A 190 3.84 -7.31 2.50
C HIS A 190 2.78 -8.16 3.18
N THR A 191 1.95 -7.53 4.05
CA THR A 191 1.02 -8.26 4.91
C THR A 191 1.71 -9.42 5.68
N THR A 192 1.35 -10.66 5.41
CA THR A 192 1.95 -11.88 5.99
C THR A 192 2.97 -12.54 5.07
N ASN A 193 3.10 -12.05 3.83
CA ASN A 193 4.03 -12.56 2.82
C ASN A 193 5.43 -11.95 3.02
N LEU A 194 6.44 -12.78 2.81
CA LEU A 194 7.85 -12.37 2.78
C LEU A 194 8.49 -12.97 1.53
N THR A 195 9.01 -12.12 0.66
CA THR A 195 9.73 -12.55 -0.55
C THR A 195 10.88 -11.60 -0.85
N ARG A 196 11.69 -11.90 -1.87
CA ARG A 196 12.72 -10.98 -2.33
C ARG A 196 12.13 -9.95 -3.27
N ALA A 197 12.69 -8.74 -3.23
CA ALA A 197 12.35 -7.65 -4.12
C ALA A 197 13.62 -6.98 -4.64
N ARG A 198 13.54 -6.48 -5.84
CA ARG A 198 14.55 -5.65 -6.51
C ARG A 198 13.92 -4.32 -6.87
N VAL A 199 14.71 -3.27 -6.72
CA VAL A 199 14.38 -1.94 -7.27
C VAL A 199 14.80 -1.96 -8.74
N ASP A 200 13.86 -1.76 -9.64
CA ASP A 200 14.13 -1.72 -11.08
C ASP A 200 14.47 -0.30 -11.54
N SER A 201 13.72 0.69 -11.07
CA SER A 201 13.97 2.10 -11.39
C SER A 201 13.38 3.04 -10.35
N ILE A 202 13.94 4.24 -10.27
CA ILE A 202 13.38 5.38 -9.55
C ILE A 202 12.85 6.35 -10.60
N ARG A 203 11.53 6.56 -10.64
CA ARG A 203 10.88 7.46 -11.59
C ARG A 203 11.22 8.91 -11.28
N TYR A 204 11.03 9.31 -10.02
CA TYR A 204 11.36 10.62 -9.51
C TYR A 204 11.50 10.60 -7.99
N LYS A 205 12.23 11.57 -7.47
CA LYS A 205 12.24 11.90 -6.04
C LYS A 205 11.33 13.09 -5.77
N VAL A 206 10.81 13.19 -4.57
CA VAL A 206 10.02 14.34 -4.13
C VAL A 206 10.87 15.28 -3.29
N ASN A 207 10.94 16.55 -3.70
CA ASN A 207 11.47 17.58 -2.82
C ASN A 207 10.41 17.90 -1.75
N VAL A 208 10.65 17.47 -0.51
CA VAL A 208 9.69 17.60 0.59
C VAL A 208 9.36 19.05 0.97
N ASN A 209 10.20 20.01 0.58
CA ASN A 209 9.97 21.43 0.87
C ASN A 209 9.12 22.12 -0.19
N THR A 210 9.32 21.77 -1.47
CA THR A 210 8.61 22.40 -2.60
C THR A 210 7.54 21.51 -3.20
N MET A 211 7.48 20.22 -2.83
CA MET A 211 6.64 19.17 -3.41
C MET A 211 6.89 18.93 -4.90
N GLU A 212 8.00 19.43 -5.44
CA GLU A 212 8.38 19.22 -6.83
C GLU A 212 8.93 17.80 -7.05
N GLN A 213 8.67 17.28 -8.23
CA GLN A 213 9.20 16.00 -8.68
C GLN A 213 10.54 16.22 -9.36
N LEU A 214 11.59 15.61 -8.81
CA LEU A 214 12.95 15.64 -9.33
C LEU A 214 13.21 14.33 -10.08
N SER A 215 13.54 14.40 -11.37
CA SER A 215 13.83 13.22 -12.20
C SER A 215 15.07 13.42 -13.05
N VAL A 216 15.56 12.30 -13.63
CA VAL A 216 16.65 12.34 -14.61
C VAL A 216 16.18 12.98 -15.92
N GLU A 217 14.93 12.71 -16.32
CA GLU A 217 14.34 13.23 -17.54
C GLU A 217 14.23 14.75 -17.57
N ASN A 218 13.93 15.37 -16.42
CA ASN A 218 13.88 16.84 -16.31
C ASN A 218 15.25 17.47 -15.99
N GLY A 219 16.34 16.67 -15.97
CA GLY A 219 17.71 17.14 -15.74
C GLY A 219 18.02 17.56 -14.29
N GLN A 220 17.11 17.32 -13.34
CA GLN A 220 17.29 17.68 -11.93
C GLN A 220 18.00 16.61 -11.10
N LEU A 221 18.06 15.37 -11.60
CA LEU A 221 18.82 14.26 -11.01
C LEU A 221 19.89 13.77 -11.98
N THR A 222 21.04 13.39 -11.43
CA THR A 222 22.11 12.66 -12.12
C THR A 222 22.10 11.19 -11.70
N ALA A 223 22.78 10.32 -12.42
CA ALA A 223 22.93 8.91 -12.04
C ALA A 223 23.47 8.75 -10.62
N ASP A 224 24.43 9.58 -10.20
CA ASP A 224 25.04 9.55 -8.86
C ASP A 224 24.09 10.04 -7.76
N SER A 225 23.12 10.90 -8.08
CA SER A 225 22.12 11.41 -7.14
C SER A 225 20.83 10.60 -7.10
N LEU A 226 20.69 9.62 -7.99
CA LEU A 226 19.48 8.78 -8.10
C LEU A 226 19.29 7.87 -6.89
N PRO A 227 20.33 7.19 -6.32
CA PRO A 227 20.13 6.38 -5.12
C PRO A 227 19.55 7.20 -3.97
N MET A 228 18.55 6.61 -3.28
CA MET A 228 17.85 7.28 -2.18
C MET A 228 18.74 7.34 -0.93
N LYS A 229 18.65 8.46 -0.22
CA LYS A 229 19.29 8.70 1.08
C LYS A 229 18.23 8.77 2.19
N LEU A 230 18.68 8.73 3.43
CA LEU A 230 17.83 8.82 4.61
C LEU A 230 16.80 9.94 4.50
N ASN A 231 15.53 9.62 4.78
CA ASN A 231 14.37 10.50 4.73
C ASN A 231 13.97 11.00 3.33
N GLU A 232 14.60 10.52 2.26
CA GLU A 232 14.13 10.82 0.91
C GLU A 232 12.88 10.02 0.55
N ILE A 233 12.02 10.65 -0.25
CA ILE A 233 10.79 10.09 -0.77
C ILE A 233 10.89 9.98 -2.29
N ALA A 234 10.56 8.83 -2.85
CA ALA A 234 10.62 8.61 -4.29
C ALA A 234 9.48 7.71 -4.80
N ARG A 235 9.13 7.87 -6.08
CA ARG A 235 8.32 6.90 -6.82
C ARG A 235 9.24 5.85 -7.42
N VAL A 236 9.03 4.60 -7.05
CA VAL A 236 9.93 3.49 -7.32
C VAL A 236 9.18 2.33 -7.96
N VAL A 237 9.81 1.69 -8.93
CA VAL A 237 9.34 0.46 -9.57
C VAL A 237 10.04 -0.73 -8.95
N PHE A 238 9.26 -1.76 -8.63
CA PHE A 238 9.73 -3.00 -8.01
C PHE A 238 9.39 -4.22 -8.85
N THR A 239 10.31 -5.20 -8.82
CA THR A 239 10.03 -6.59 -9.19
C THR A 239 10.23 -7.48 -7.97
N THR A 240 9.26 -8.36 -7.71
CA THR A 240 9.29 -9.33 -6.60
C THR A 240 9.50 -10.77 -7.10
N GLY A 241 10.06 -11.61 -6.22
CA GLY A 241 10.31 -13.02 -6.54
C GLY A 241 9.04 -13.87 -6.62
N LYS A 242 7.94 -13.41 -6.03
CA LYS A 242 6.60 -14.03 -6.09
C LYS A 242 5.56 -12.96 -6.32
N GLU A 243 4.42 -13.35 -6.87
CA GLU A 243 3.25 -12.47 -6.98
C GLU A 243 2.79 -11.99 -5.61
N LEU A 244 2.44 -10.70 -5.54
CA LEU A 244 1.82 -10.10 -4.38
C LEU A 244 0.34 -9.84 -4.70
N PHE A 245 -0.50 -9.94 -3.67
CA PHE A 245 -1.93 -9.64 -3.74
C PHE A 245 -2.17 -8.36 -2.96
N PHE A 246 -2.36 -7.25 -3.66
CA PHE A 246 -2.40 -5.92 -3.05
C PHE A 246 -3.55 -5.07 -3.60
N ASP A 247 -3.90 -4.06 -2.86
CA ASP A 247 -4.72 -2.95 -3.33
C ASP A 247 -3.88 -1.67 -3.29
N PRO A 248 -4.18 -0.64 -4.08
CA PRO A 248 -3.56 0.67 -3.93
C PRO A 248 -3.68 1.18 -2.48
N TYR A 249 -2.62 1.77 -1.94
CA TYR A 249 -2.59 2.24 -0.55
C TYR A 249 -3.75 3.19 -0.21
N GLN A 250 -4.15 4.03 -1.15
CA GLN A 250 -5.28 4.94 -0.98
C GLN A 250 -6.62 4.21 -0.81
N LYS A 251 -6.77 3.03 -1.46
CA LYS A 251 -7.96 2.21 -1.38
C LYS A 251 -7.97 1.32 -0.11
N ASN A 252 -6.81 0.75 0.21
CA ASN A 252 -6.65 -0.14 1.36
C ASN A 252 -5.24 -0.02 1.95
N LYS A 253 -5.11 0.72 3.04
CA LYS A 253 -3.82 0.96 3.70
C LYS A 253 -3.15 -0.33 4.18
N GLN A 254 -3.91 -1.36 4.56
CA GLN A 254 -3.37 -2.60 5.12
C GLN A 254 -2.73 -3.50 4.05
N THR A 255 -3.34 -3.57 2.86
CA THR A 255 -2.83 -4.37 1.74
C THR A 255 -2.05 -3.54 0.71
N GLY A 256 -2.02 -2.21 0.87
CA GLY A 256 -1.24 -1.31 0.03
C GLY A 256 0.10 -0.88 0.63
N ALA A 257 0.46 -1.37 1.83
CA ALA A 257 1.70 -1.00 2.50
C ALA A 257 2.67 -2.18 2.59
N PHE A 258 3.96 -1.88 2.54
CA PHE A 258 5.02 -2.87 2.74
C PHE A 258 6.26 -2.25 3.38
N ILE A 259 7.16 -3.10 3.86
CA ILE A 259 8.51 -2.69 4.29
C ILE A 259 9.58 -3.43 3.50
N LEU A 260 10.69 -2.76 3.27
CA LEU A 260 11.92 -3.38 2.79
C LEU A 260 12.85 -3.69 3.97
N ILE A 261 13.39 -4.88 3.98
CA ILE A 261 14.28 -5.39 5.02
C ILE A 261 15.61 -5.76 4.36
N ASP A 262 16.69 -5.26 4.92
CA ASP A 262 18.03 -5.63 4.50
C ASP A 262 18.29 -7.12 4.83
N PRO A 263 18.69 -7.95 3.84
CA PRO A 263 18.87 -9.38 4.06
C PRO A 263 20.09 -9.73 4.92
N ILE A 264 21.01 -8.78 5.14
CA ILE A 264 22.25 -8.98 5.92
C ILE A 264 22.05 -8.53 7.35
N THR A 265 21.56 -7.29 7.54
CA THR A 265 21.40 -6.69 8.87
C THR A 265 20.06 -7.02 9.52
N ASN A 266 19.05 -7.43 8.73
CA ASN A 266 17.65 -7.57 9.12
C ASN A 266 16.99 -6.26 9.59
N ASN A 267 17.61 -5.11 9.32
CA ASN A 267 17.02 -3.81 9.59
C ASN A 267 15.96 -3.46 8.54
N THR A 268 14.96 -2.68 8.96
CA THR A 268 14.02 -2.07 8.02
C THR A 268 14.72 -0.91 7.30
N SER A 269 14.97 -1.07 6.01
CA SER A 269 15.63 -0.05 5.19
C SER A 269 14.66 0.95 4.57
N ALA A 270 13.40 0.55 4.32
CA ALA A 270 12.41 1.45 3.76
C ALA A 270 10.98 1.03 4.07
N VAL A 271 10.05 1.97 3.94
CA VAL A 271 8.60 1.74 3.93
C VAL A 271 8.02 2.18 2.60
N GLY A 272 7.06 1.42 2.07
CA GLY A 272 6.45 1.69 0.78
C GLY A 272 4.93 1.69 0.82
N MET A 273 4.35 2.52 -0.03
CA MET A 273 2.91 2.64 -0.29
C MET A 273 2.66 2.34 -1.75
N ILE A 274 2.02 1.21 -2.03
CA ILE A 274 1.75 0.76 -3.40
C ILE A 274 0.77 1.72 -4.07
N ILE A 275 1.11 2.15 -5.28
CA ILE A 275 0.28 3.04 -6.10
C ILE A 275 -0.57 2.19 -7.03
N ASP A 276 0.08 1.36 -7.87
CA ASP A 276 -0.56 0.54 -8.88
C ASP A 276 0.42 -0.52 -9.41
N ARG A 277 -0.07 -1.39 -10.30
CA ARG A 277 0.79 -2.20 -11.15
C ARG A 277 1.59 -1.31 -12.10
N VAL A 278 2.72 -1.80 -12.56
CA VAL A 278 3.48 -1.10 -13.61
C VAL A 278 2.68 -1.16 -14.91
N ASP A 279 2.51 -0.04 -15.60
CA ASP A 279 1.91 -0.03 -16.93
C ASP A 279 2.74 -0.89 -17.89
N ALA A 280 2.07 -1.73 -18.66
CA ALA A 280 2.74 -2.61 -19.63
C ALA A 280 3.60 -1.85 -20.64
N LYS A 281 3.24 -0.60 -20.94
CA LYS A 281 4.03 0.30 -21.79
C LYS A 281 5.40 0.63 -21.21
N ASP A 282 5.50 0.70 -19.89
CA ASP A 282 6.72 1.04 -19.18
C ASP A 282 7.64 -0.17 -18.93
N MET A 283 7.12 -1.38 -19.18
CA MET A 283 7.89 -2.64 -19.11
C MET A 283 8.63 -2.97 -20.40
N VAL A 284 8.21 -2.39 -21.52
CA VAL A 284 8.85 -2.62 -22.82
C VAL A 284 10.10 -1.74 -22.93
N THR A 285 11.24 -2.30 -22.56
CA THR A 285 12.55 -1.70 -22.89
C THR A 285 12.80 -1.75 -24.40
N GLU A 286 13.65 -0.86 -24.93
CA GLU A 286 14.06 -0.87 -26.36
C GLU A 286 14.67 -2.21 -26.80
N ASP A 287 15.10 -3.04 -25.86
CA ASP A 287 15.63 -4.40 -26.05
C ASP A 287 14.54 -5.50 -26.09
N ALA A 288 13.35 -5.19 -26.61
CA ALA A 288 12.29 -6.20 -26.76
C ALA A 288 12.80 -7.43 -27.52
N LEU A 289 12.69 -8.61 -26.89
CA LEU A 289 13.13 -9.90 -27.47
C LEU A 289 12.34 -10.30 -28.71
N ALA A 290 11.12 -9.79 -28.88
CA ALA A 290 10.27 -10.04 -30.04
C ALA A 290 9.51 -8.78 -30.44
N VAL A 291 9.45 -8.54 -31.76
CA VAL A 291 8.65 -7.45 -32.34
C VAL A 291 7.57 -8.10 -33.23
N LEU A 292 6.31 -7.85 -32.89
CA LEU A 292 5.16 -8.27 -33.71
C LEU A 292 4.65 -7.06 -34.48
N ASN A 293 4.94 -7.03 -35.78
CA ASN A 293 4.39 -6.04 -36.72
C ASN A 293 3.08 -6.58 -37.32
N LEU A 294 1.95 -6.20 -36.70
CA LEU A 294 0.63 -6.77 -37.04
C LEU A 294 0.23 -6.51 -38.52
N PRO A 295 0.46 -5.29 -39.05
CA PRO A 295 0.22 -5.02 -40.49
C PRO A 295 1.04 -5.90 -41.44
N GLU A 296 2.32 -6.15 -41.12
CA GLU A 296 3.20 -7.01 -41.95
C GLU A 296 2.84 -8.49 -41.86
N LEU A 297 2.27 -8.92 -40.72
CA LEU A 297 1.76 -10.27 -40.54
C LEU A 297 0.38 -10.50 -41.16
N GLY A 298 -0.22 -9.47 -41.79
CA GLY A 298 -1.52 -9.57 -42.45
C GLY A 298 -2.68 -9.73 -41.47
N ILE A 299 -2.51 -9.32 -40.22
CA ILE A 299 -3.55 -9.39 -39.20
C ILE A 299 -4.51 -8.21 -39.38
N GLY A 300 -5.81 -8.46 -39.35
CA GLY A 300 -6.84 -7.42 -39.49
C GLY A 300 -6.89 -6.52 -38.26
N GLU A 301 -7.24 -5.24 -38.48
CA GLU A 301 -7.28 -4.22 -37.43
C GLU A 301 -8.24 -4.57 -36.27
N GLU A 302 -9.28 -5.36 -36.58
CA GLU A 302 -10.25 -5.85 -35.59
C GLU A 302 -9.63 -6.74 -34.49
N HIS A 303 -8.42 -7.27 -34.72
CA HIS A 303 -7.71 -8.13 -33.77
C HIS A 303 -6.59 -7.40 -33.02
N TYR A 304 -6.28 -6.15 -33.35
CA TYR A 304 -5.13 -5.42 -32.80
C TYR A 304 -5.22 -5.24 -31.31
N GLU A 305 -6.41 -4.91 -30.80
CA GLU A 305 -6.62 -4.67 -29.39
C GLU A 305 -6.45 -5.95 -28.53
N ALA A 306 -6.98 -7.06 -29.03
CA ALA A 306 -6.82 -8.35 -28.37
C ALA A 306 -5.36 -8.81 -28.32
N ILE A 307 -4.63 -8.67 -29.44
CA ILE A 307 -3.21 -9.05 -29.52
C ILE A 307 -2.36 -8.13 -28.66
N ARG A 308 -2.66 -6.82 -28.62
CA ARG A 308 -1.98 -5.88 -27.74
C ARG A 308 -2.13 -6.28 -26.28
N THR A 309 -3.33 -6.65 -25.85
CA THR A 309 -3.60 -7.14 -24.48
C THR A 309 -2.76 -8.39 -24.15
N VAL A 310 -2.62 -9.33 -25.10
CA VAL A 310 -1.77 -10.51 -24.93
C VAL A 310 -0.29 -10.13 -24.83
N CYS A 311 0.19 -9.21 -25.67
CA CYS A 311 1.58 -8.72 -25.61
C CYS A 311 1.88 -8.00 -24.28
N GLU A 312 0.92 -7.24 -23.78
CA GLU A 312 1.00 -6.58 -22.47
C GLU A 312 1.11 -7.60 -21.35
N GLU A 313 0.32 -8.68 -21.40
CA GLU A 313 0.37 -9.74 -20.40
C GLU A 313 1.69 -10.54 -20.46
N LEU A 314 2.20 -10.83 -21.66
CA LEU A 314 3.52 -11.44 -21.83
C LEU A 314 4.63 -10.55 -21.25
N GLY A 315 4.55 -9.23 -21.45
CA GLY A 315 5.46 -8.26 -20.85
C GLY A 315 5.44 -8.31 -19.32
N ARG A 316 4.26 -8.42 -18.70
CA ARG A 316 4.10 -8.60 -17.25
C ARG A 316 4.73 -9.89 -16.74
N GLN A 317 4.74 -10.94 -17.57
CA GLN A 317 5.36 -12.22 -17.24
C GLN A 317 6.88 -12.25 -17.52
N GLY A 318 7.47 -11.11 -17.90
CA GLY A 318 8.91 -10.97 -18.14
C GLY A 318 9.34 -11.41 -19.56
N VAL A 319 8.39 -11.52 -20.49
CA VAL A 319 8.65 -11.76 -21.92
C VAL A 319 8.31 -10.48 -22.69
N PRO A 320 9.27 -9.55 -22.90
CA PRO A 320 8.99 -8.27 -23.54
C PRO A 320 8.71 -8.48 -25.03
N VAL A 321 7.48 -8.16 -25.44
CA VAL A 321 7.02 -8.21 -26.82
C VAL A 321 6.54 -6.82 -27.23
N LYS A 322 7.11 -6.28 -28.32
CA LYS A 322 6.68 -4.99 -28.87
C LYS A 322 5.67 -5.23 -30.00
N CYS A 323 4.44 -4.74 -29.82
CA CYS A 323 3.42 -4.73 -30.86
C CYS A 323 3.47 -3.45 -31.68
N ILE A 324 3.56 -3.57 -33.01
CA ILE A 324 3.45 -2.45 -33.97
C ILE A 324 2.10 -2.58 -34.67
N THR A 325 1.26 -1.56 -34.56
CA THR A 325 -0.10 -1.50 -35.12
C THR A 325 -0.22 -0.54 -36.29
N GLU A 326 0.81 0.28 -36.55
CA GLU A 326 0.82 1.25 -37.64
C GLU A 326 1.74 0.78 -38.78
N LYS A 327 1.25 0.91 -40.00
CA LYS A 327 2.13 0.77 -41.18
C LYS A 327 3.08 1.96 -41.22
N LYS A 328 4.38 1.71 -41.20
CA LYS A 328 5.36 2.75 -41.50
C LYS A 328 5.29 3.13 -43.00
#